data_a60b7d4d7450492dd15bece37deaa088
#
_entry.id   a60b7d4d7450492dd15bece37deaa088
#
_cell.length_a   1.000
_cell.length_b   1.000
_cell.length_c   1.000
_cell.angle_alpha   90.00
_cell.angle_beta   90.00
_cell.angle_gamma   90.00
#
_symmetry.space_group_name_H-M   'P 1'
#
loop_
_entity.id
_entity.type
_entity.pdbx_description
1 polymer ?
#
loop_
_entity_poly.entity_id
_entity_poly.type
_entity_poly.pdbx_seq_one_letter_code
_entity_poly.pdbx_strand_id
1 'polypeptide(L)'
;MKKNLKRREFLKKAGVAGAAAVGASTLAAPAIAGGHQEWIICSAFGKAGPLGQAIQGFGDNINRYSEKLKVKVYHAGELVPGLEALDAVRSGAAQAAYGAPYYWPNLSDAIEFVATCPFGMNAMEQNAWCYYGGGIEAADKIYNALGVKFLPMGNTGNQMGGWFNKEINTPDDYKGLKMRMPGLGGRTIEKLGATPVLLAGPDVLPALTSGAVDAAEWICPAADLGAGLYQAAKYYYGPGSVSYTHLRAHETDS
;
A
#
# COMPACT_ATOMS: atom_id res chain seq x y z
N MET A 1 -25.64 17.91 47.00
CA MET A 1 -26.58 18.02 45.87
C MET A 1 -25.82 18.16 44.57
N LYS A 2 -25.74 17.10 43.73
CA LYS A 2 -25.09 17.11 42.42
C LYS A 2 -26.07 17.64 41.36
N LYS A 3 -25.79 18.76 40.75
CA LYS A 3 -26.59 19.30 39.62
C LYS A 3 -26.32 18.47 38.36
N ASN A 4 -27.31 17.68 37.93
CA ASN A 4 -27.30 17.04 36.60
C ASN A 4 -27.43 18.12 35.51
N LEU A 5 -26.36 18.39 34.82
CA LEU A 5 -26.37 19.20 33.59
C LEU A 5 -27.16 18.43 32.53
N LYS A 6 -28.27 19.00 32.07
CA LYS A 6 -29.13 18.36 31.07
C LYS A 6 -28.37 18.23 29.73
N ARG A 7 -28.40 17.05 29.14
CA ARG A 7 -27.80 16.68 27.86
C ARG A 7 -27.98 17.72 26.75
N ARG A 8 -29.08 18.48 26.81
CA ARG A 8 -29.43 19.56 25.87
C ARG A 8 -28.55 20.81 26.00
N GLU A 9 -28.04 21.13 27.19
CA GLU A 9 -27.12 22.27 27.42
C GLU A 9 -25.69 21.91 27.00
N PHE A 10 -25.29 20.65 27.15
CA PHE A 10 -24.02 20.16 26.64
C PHE A 10 -23.97 20.23 25.11
N LEU A 11 -25.02 19.79 24.42
CA LEU A 11 -25.12 19.84 22.96
C LEU A 11 -25.18 21.27 22.40
N LYS A 12 -25.81 22.21 23.11
CA LYS A 12 -25.78 23.61 22.71
C LYS A 12 -24.40 24.28 22.86
N LYS A 13 -23.63 23.92 23.89
CA LYS A 13 -22.24 24.41 24.07
C LYS A 13 -21.28 23.75 23.08
N ALA A 14 -21.48 22.48 22.72
CA ALA A 14 -20.70 21.80 21.68
C ALA A 14 -21.00 22.34 20.26
N GLY A 15 -22.24 22.73 19.98
CA GLY A 15 -22.65 23.30 18.69
C GLY A 15 -22.08 24.68 18.42
N VAL A 16 -21.83 25.50 19.45
CA VAL A 16 -21.24 26.86 19.30
C VAL A 16 -19.71 26.78 19.14
N ALA A 17 -19.06 25.74 19.70
CA ALA A 17 -17.63 25.53 19.47
C ALA A 17 -17.34 24.93 18.07
N GLY A 18 -18.32 24.22 17.46
CA GLY A 18 -18.18 23.63 16.11
C GLY A 18 -18.40 24.62 14.96
N ALA A 19 -19.10 25.74 15.19
CA ALA A 19 -19.40 26.74 14.13
C ALA A 19 -18.27 27.76 13.88
N ALA A 20 -17.25 27.82 14.75
CA ALA A 20 -16.08 28.68 14.57
C ALA A 20 -14.90 27.99 13.85
N ALA A 21 -15.04 26.71 13.50
CA ALA A 21 -13.97 25.94 12.86
C ALA A 21 -14.17 25.71 11.35
N VAL A 22 -15.18 26.34 10.73
CA VAL A 22 -15.39 26.28 9.26
C VAL A 22 -14.83 27.54 8.63
N GLY A 23 -13.51 27.70 8.69
CA GLY A 23 -12.87 28.85 8.06
C GLY A 23 -11.37 28.86 8.28
N ALA A 24 -10.69 27.93 7.74
CA ALA A 24 -9.30 27.85 7.29
C ALA A 24 -8.82 26.43 7.47
N SER A 25 -8.95 25.60 6.44
CA SER A 25 -8.06 24.45 6.26
C SER A 25 -6.66 25.02 5.91
N THR A 26 -6.04 25.66 6.88
CA THR A 26 -4.59 25.79 6.87
C THR A 26 -4.08 24.36 7.00
N LEU A 27 -3.56 23.83 5.90
CA LEU A 27 -2.67 22.67 5.96
C LEU A 27 -1.73 22.95 7.13
N ALA A 28 -1.80 22.13 8.17
CA ALA A 28 -0.93 22.28 9.33
C ALA A 28 0.50 22.29 8.82
N ALA A 29 1.16 23.45 8.86
CA ALA A 29 2.56 23.51 8.49
C ALA A 29 3.32 22.54 9.41
N PRO A 30 4.30 21.79 8.89
CA PRO A 30 5.09 20.89 9.71
C PRO A 30 5.65 21.63 10.93
N ALA A 31 5.51 21.04 12.12
CA ALA A 31 6.01 21.66 13.34
C ALA A 31 7.53 21.87 13.23
N ILE A 32 8.01 23.09 13.50
CA ILE A 32 9.44 23.39 13.58
C ILE A 32 9.83 23.27 15.05
N ALA A 33 10.35 22.11 15.43
CA ALA A 33 10.89 21.84 16.74
C ALA A 33 12.42 21.88 16.66
N GLY A 34 13.07 22.69 17.49
CA GLY A 34 14.54 22.71 17.57
C GLY A 34 15.29 23.13 16.31
N GLY A 35 14.64 23.93 15.42
CA GLY A 35 15.25 24.44 14.18
C GLY A 35 15.18 23.50 12.97
N HIS A 36 14.52 22.35 13.08
CA HIS A 36 14.28 21.43 11.97
C HIS A 36 12.77 21.16 11.80
N GLN A 37 12.39 20.76 10.59
CA GLN A 37 11.05 20.26 10.29
C GLN A 37 10.95 18.80 10.70
N GLU A 38 9.83 18.41 11.27
CA GLU A 38 9.54 17.00 11.57
C GLU A 38 8.49 16.47 10.60
N TRP A 39 8.79 15.36 9.95
CA TRP A 39 7.88 14.67 9.06
C TRP A 39 7.49 13.31 9.62
N ILE A 40 6.22 13.00 9.53
CA ILE A 40 5.66 11.67 9.78
C ILE A 40 5.46 10.98 8.44
N ILE A 41 6.00 9.77 8.31
CA ILE A 41 5.74 8.88 7.20
C ILE A 41 4.90 7.70 7.70
N CYS A 42 3.72 7.50 7.13
CA CYS A 42 2.88 6.33 7.37
C CYS A 42 3.17 5.26 6.31
N SER A 43 3.54 4.06 6.73
CA SER A 43 3.79 2.93 5.85
C SER A 43 2.60 1.98 5.81
N ALA A 44 2.22 1.53 4.62
CA ALA A 44 1.26 0.44 4.43
C ALA A 44 1.87 -0.95 4.71
N PHE A 45 3.16 -1.01 5.01
CA PHE A 45 3.89 -2.25 5.23
C PHE A 45 4.35 -2.40 6.68
N GLY A 46 4.40 -3.66 7.14
CA GLY A 46 4.94 -4.00 8.46
C GLY A 46 6.46 -3.84 8.53
N LYS A 47 6.98 -3.64 9.73
CA LYS A 47 8.39 -3.35 10.00
C LYS A 47 9.36 -4.46 9.58
N ALA A 48 8.97 -5.71 9.76
CA ALA A 48 9.86 -6.86 9.58
C ALA A 48 10.18 -7.21 8.12
N GLY A 49 9.31 -6.85 7.17
CA GLY A 49 9.49 -7.17 5.76
C GLY A 49 10.45 -6.21 5.03
N PRO A 50 10.91 -6.59 3.82
CA PRO A 50 11.88 -5.80 3.06
C PRO A 50 11.37 -4.39 2.74
N LEU A 51 10.07 -4.21 2.48
CA LEU A 51 9.48 -2.91 2.22
C LEU A 51 9.46 -2.03 3.48
N GLY A 52 9.16 -2.62 4.65
CA GLY A 52 9.24 -1.89 5.91
C GLY A 52 10.67 -1.48 6.27
N GLN A 53 11.64 -2.36 6.03
CA GLN A 53 13.06 -2.05 6.22
C GLN A 53 13.54 -0.95 5.26
N ALA A 54 13.08 -0.96 4.02
CA ALA A 54 13.45 0.05 3.02
C ALA A 54 12.99 1.45 3.44
N ILE A 55 11.74 1.61 3.87
CA ILE A 55 11.24 2.92 4.31
C ILE A 55 11.87 3.35 5.64
N GLN A 56 12.16 2.41 6.54
CA GLN A 56 12.88 2.72 7.77
C GLN A 56 14.29 3.23 7.44
N GLY A 57 15.04 2.52 6.59
CA GLY A 57 16.37 2.94 6.16
C GLY A 57 16.37 4.29 5.44
N PHE A 58 15.32 4.59 4.68
CA PHE A 58 15.15 5.91 4.07
C PHE A 58 15.00 7.01 5.16
N GLY A 59 14.15 6.80 6.15
CA GLY A 59 13.97 7.73 7.27
C GLY A 59 15.25 7.91 8.08
N ASP A 60 15.96 6.82 8.38
CA ASP A 60 17.21 6.83 9.13
C ASP A 60 18.31 7.58 8.37
N ASN A 61 18.39 7.44 7.05
CA ASN A 61 19.33 8.20 6.21
C ASN A 61 19.02 9.69 6.21
N ILE A 62 17.74 10.09 6.08
CA ILE A 62 17.37 11.50 6.22
C ILE A 62 17.80 12.02 7.60
N ASN A 63 17.52 11.30 8.66
CA ASN A 63 17.86 11.68 10.03
C ASN A 63 19.36 11.80 10.26
N ARG A 64 20.16 11.01 9.54
CA ARG A 64 21.63 11.03 9.59
C ARG A 64 22.23 12.21 8.84
N TYR A 65 21.70 12.51 7.65
CA TYR A 65 22.35 13.43 6.74
C TYR A 65 21.69 14.82 6.66
N SER A 66 20.48 15.00 7.21
CA SER A 66 19.80 16.28 7.23
C SER A 66 19.78 16.90 8.63
N GLU A 67 20.20 18.16 8.70
CA GLU A 67 20.02 18.99 9.89
C GLU A 67 18.67 19.72 9.89
N LYS A 68 18.04 19.87 8.71
CA LYS A 68 16.81 20.65 8.51
C LYS A 68 15.54 19.82 8.55
N LEU A 69 15.64 18.50 8.34
CA LEU A 69 14.50 17.59 8.29
C LEU A 69 14.77 16.38 9.17
N LYS A 70 13.84 16.08 10.05
CA LYS A 70 13.77 14.83 10.80
C LYS A 70 12.54 14.05 10.39
N VAL A 71 12.67 12.74 10.28
CA VAL A 71 11.61 11.86 9.82
C VAL A 71 11.34 10.80 10.87
N LYS A 72 10.06 10.59 11.17
CA LYS A 72 9.58 9.48 11.98
C LYS A 72 8.73 8.57 11.10
N VAL A 73 9.15 7.32 10.96
CA VAL A 73 8.43 6.30 10.22
C VAL A 73 7.51 5.54 11.17
N TYR A 74 6.24 5.42 10.81
CA TYR A 74 5.26 4.56 11.45
C TYR A 74 4.87 3.46 10.48
N HIS A 75 5.07 2.22 10.91
CA HIS A 75 4.69 1.05 10.12
C HIS A 75 3.19 0.76 10.23
N ALA A 76 2.67 -0.09 9.34
CA ALA A 76 1.27 -0.47 9.31
C ALA A 76 0.77 -0.90 10.70
N GLY A 77 -0.30 -0.25 11.18
CA GLY A 77 -0.89 -0.51 12.49
C GLY A 77 -0.26 0.25 13.67
N GLU A 78 0.88 0.96 13.49
CA GLU A 78 1.49 1.75 14.57
C GLU A 78 0.80 3.11 14.78
N LEU A 79 0.40 3.79 13.72
CA LEU A 79 -0.33 5.07 13.79
C LEU A 79 -1.72 4.95 13.16
N VAL A 80 -1.78 4.36 11.97
CA VAL A 80 -3.01 4.07 11.23
C VAL A 80 -2.95 2.65 10.66
N PRO A 81 -4.08 2.01 10.34
CA PRO A 81 -4.11 0.80 9.53
C PRO A 81 -3.36 1.01 8.20
N GLY A 82 -2.69 -0.04 7.70
CA GLY A 82 -1.83 0.10 6.51
C GLY A 82 -2.52 0.68 5.28
N LEU A 83 -3.78 0.30 5.05
CA LEU A 83 -4.56 0.80 3.91
C LEU A 83 -5.04 2.25 4.08
N GLU A 84 -4.96 2.81 5.30
CA GLU A 84 -5.33 4.21 5.59
C GLU A 84 -4.12 5.17 5.54
N ALA A 85 -2.92 4.68 5.18
CA ALA A 85 -1.71 5.49 5.15
C ALA A 85 -1.82 6.74 4.26
N LEU A 86 -2.47 6.63 3.10
CA LEU A 86 -2.67 7.76 2.20
C LEU A 86 -3.71 8.75 2.74
N ASP A 87 -4.75 8.26 3.42
CA ASP A 87 -5.75 9.12 4.04
C ASP A 87 -5.17 9.94 5.20
N ALA A 88 -4.19 9.39 5.92
CA ALA A 88 -3.44 10.15 6.92
C ALA A 88 -2.69 11.35 6.31
N VAL A 89 -2.15 11.22 5.09
CA VAL A 89 -1.53 12.34 4.38
C VAL A 89 -2.59 13.33 3.89
N ARG A 90 -3.66 12.85 3.27
CA ARG A 90 -4.73 13.70 2.76
C ARG A 90 -5.44 14.51 3.85
N SER A 91 -5.50 13.96 5.06
CA SER A 91 -6.04 14.68 6.23
C SER A 91 -5.04 15.61 6.92
N GLY A 92 -3.76 15.57 6.51
CA GLY A 92 -2.69 16.34 7.14
C GLY A 92 -2.13 15.71 8.42
N ALA A 93 -2.55 14.51 8.80
CA ALA A 93 -2.01 13.80 9.96
C ALA A 93 -0.59 13.27 9.75
N ALA A 94 -0.18 13.10 8.50
CA ALA A 94 1.17 12.72 8.10
C ALA A 94 1.63 13.55 6.90
N GLN A 95 2.94 13.65 6.69
CA GLN A 95 3.53 14.37 5.56
C GLN A 95 3.78 13.47 4.36
N ALA A 96 3.96 12.16 4.58
CA ALA A 96 4.14 11.21 3.49
C ALA A 96 3.49 9.85 3.82
N ALA A 97 3.05 9.15 2.77
CA ALA A 97 2.63 7.76 2.83
C ALA A 97 3.54 6.91 1.97
N TYR A 98 3.89 5.73 2.46
CA TYR A 98 4.62 4.72 1.71
C TYR A 98 3.74 3.49 1.51
N GLY A 99 3.39 3.21 0.27
CA GLY A 99 2.51 2.09 -0.08
C GLY A 99 2.43 1.87 -1.59
N ALA A 100 1.73 0.84 -1.98
CA ALA A 100 1.50 0.55 -3.39
C ALA A 100 0.24 1.29 -3.88
N PRO A 101 0.28 1.91 -5.06
CA PRO A 101 -0.86 2.64 -5.61
C PRO A 101 -2.18 1.85 -5.60
N TYR A 102 -2.14 0.58 -5.91
CA TYR A 102 -3.31 -0.30 -5.94
C TYR A 102 -3.93 -0.61 -4.56
N TYR A 103 -3.40 -0.07 -3.47
CA TYR A 103 -4.04 -0.17 -2.15
C TYR A 103 -5.20 0.83 -1.99
N TRP A 104 -5.32 1.80 -2.90
CA TRP A 104 -6.32 2.86 -2.85
C TRP A 104 -7.19 2.93 -4.11
N PRO A 105 -7.77 1.80 -4.58
CA PRO A 105 -8.52 1.75 -5.83
C PRO A 105 -9.80 2.60 -5.80
N ASN A 106 -10.32 2.86 -4.60
CA ASN A 106 -11.50 3.70 -4.38
C ASN A 106 -11.26 5.20 -4.59
N LEU A 107 -10.01 5.63 -4.68
CA LEU A 107 -9.67 7.04 -4.87
C LEU A 107 -9.62 7.45 -6.35
N SER A 108 -9.27 6.52 -7.23
CA SER A 108 -9.24 6.75 -8.69
C SER A 108 -9.10 5.42 -9.41
N ASP A 109 -9.88 5.21 -10.46
CA ASP A 109 -9.77 4.03 -11.34
C ASP A 109 -8.40 3.96 -12.06
N ALA A 110 -7.73 5.10 -12.21
CA ALA A 110 -6.43 5.18 -12.88
C ALA A 110 -5.24 4.88 -11.95
N ILE A 111 -5.44 4.87 -10.63
CA ILE A 111 -4.33 4.78 -9.67
C ILE A 111 -3.59 3.44 -9.75
N GLU A 112 -4.29 2.37 -10.10
CA GLU A 112 -3.72 1.03 -10.20
C GLU A 112 -2.71 0.93 -11.36
N PHE A 113 -2.91 1.68 -12.45
CA PHE A 113 -2.02 1.68 -13.62
C PHE A 113 -0.66 2.34 -13.36
N VAL A 114 -0.54 3.15 -12.32
CA VAL A 114 0.75 3.76 -11.92
C VAL A 114 1.68 2.71 -11.29
N ALA A 115 1.12 1.63 -10.74
CA ALA A 115 1.90 0.56 -10.12
C ALA A 115 2.22 -0.55 -11.11
N THR A 116 1.25 -1.40 -11.38
CA THR A 116 1.48 -2.63 -12.14
C THR A 116 0.30 -2.99 -13.01
N CYS A 117 0.60 -3.38 -14.25
CA CYS A 117 -0.36 -4.04 -15.12
C CYS A 117 0.10 -5.48 -15.33
N PRO A 118 -0.77 -6.48 -15.18
CA PRO A 118 -0.44 -7.85 -15.59
C PRO A 118 0.08 -7.87 -17.03
N PHE A 119 1.20 -8.56 -17.28
CA PHE A 119 1.90 -8.58 -18.57
C PHE A 119 2.40 -7.21 -19.08
N GLY A 120 2.48 -6.22 -18.20
CA GLY A 120 2.99 -4.89 -18.51
C GLY A 120 4.52 -4.79 -18.48
N MET A 121 5.01 -3.60 -18.14
CA MET A 121 6.44 -3.30 -18.08
C MET A 121 7.15 -4.07 -16.94
N ASN A 122 8.38 -4.52 -17.19
CA ASN A 122 9.25 -5.01 -16.12
C ASN A 122 9.79 -3.86 -15.25
N ALA A 123 10.53 -4.17 -14.18
CA ALA A 123 11.02 -3.17 -13.23
C ALA A 123 11.88 -2.08 -13.87
N MET A 124 12.74 -2.43 -14.83
CA MET A 124 13.59 -1.47 -15.52
C MET A 124 12.78 -0.61 -16.50
N GLU A 125 11.87 -1.22 -17.23
CA GLU A 125 10.96 -0.51 -18.16
C GLU A 125 10.05 0.46 -17.39
N GLN A 126 9.53 0.03 -16.23
CA GLN A 126 8.74 0.90 -15.36
C GLN A 126 9.54 2.09 -14.84
N ASN A 127 10.79 1.88 -14.41
CA ASN A 127 11.66 2.97 -14.00
C ASN A 127 11.96 3.90 -15.17
N ALA A 128 12.26 3.36 -16.35
CA ALA A 128 12.47 4.16 -17.54
C ALA A 128 11.22 4.98 -17.92
N TRP A 129 10.05 4.36 -17.87
CA TRP A 129 8.79 5.06 -18.08
C TRP A 129 8.56 6.15 -17.02
N CYS A 130 8.74 5.85 -15.74
CA CYS A 130 8.57 6.82 -14.66
C CYS A 130 9.46 8.05 -14.87
N TYR A 131 10.74 7.87 -15.12
CA TYR A 131 11.69 8.97 -15.12
C TYR A 131 11.90 9.64 -16.49
N TYR A 132 11.63 8.94 -17.60
CA TYR A 132 11.94 9.41 -18.95
C TYR A 132 10.76 9.28 -19.94
N GLY A 133 9.73 8.54 -19.57
CA GLY A 133 8.58 8.23 -20.44
C GLY A 133 7.26 8.93 -20.05
N GLY A 134 7.31 9.92 -19.14
CA GLY A 134 6.13 10.66 -18.73
C GLY A 134 5.32 10.00 -17.60
N GLY A 135 5.87 8.96 -16.96
CA GLY A 135 5.18 8.20 -15.91
C GLY A 135 4.92 9.02 -14.65
N ILE A 136 5.89 9.84 -14.22
CA ILE A 136 5.72 10.74 -13.07
C ILE A 136 4.65 11.79 -13.38
N GLU A 137 4.67 12.38 -14.58
CA GLU A 137 3.67 13.37 -15.02
C GLU A 137 2.26 12.76 -15.11
N ALA A 138 2.15 11.52 -15.56
CA ALA A 138 0.88 10.80 -15.58
C ALA A 138 0.38 10.51 -14.16
N ALA A 139 1.26 10.05 -13.27
CA ALA A 139 0.95 9.82 -11.87
C ALA A 139 0.55 11.12 -11.16
N ASP A 140 1.29 12.20 -11.40
CA ASP A 140 1.00 13.51 -10.81
C ASP A 140 -0.40 14.03 -11.16
N LYS A 141 -0.90 13.77 -12.37
CA LYS A 141 -2.28 14.14 -12.73
C LYS A 141 -3.31 13.45 -11.84
N ILE A 142 -3.05 12.20 -11.44
CA ILE A 142 -3.92 11.43 -10.57
C ILE A 142 -3.79 11.92 -9.13
N TYR A 143 -2.55 11.97 -8.63
CA TYR A 143 -2.28 12.23 -7.22
C TYR A 143 -2.49 13.70 -6.83
N ASN A 144 -2.19 14.65 -7.73
CA ASN A 144 -2.46 16.07 -7.47
C ASN A 144 -3.97 16.35 -7.34
N ALA A 145 -4.83 15.63 -8.08
CA ALA A 145 -6.27 15.70 -7.91
C ALA A 145 -6.74 15.21 -6.51
N LEU A 146 -5.92 14.38 -5.85
CA LEU A 146 -6.15 13.92 -4.48
C LEU A 146 -5.49 14.82 -3.42
N GLY A 147 -4.82 15.90 -3.84
CA GLY A 147 -4.12 16.84 -2.95
C GLY A 147 -2.75 16.36 -2.49
N VAL A 148 -2.14 15.38 -3.17
CA VAL A 148 -0.84 14.82 -2.81
C VAL A 148 0.07 14.73 -4.03
N LYS A 149 1.39 14.67 -3.79
CA LYS A 149 2.42 14.50 -4.82
C LYS A 149 2.86 13.04 -4.90
N PHE A 150 3.01 12.51 -6.11
CA PHE A 150 3.58 11.18 -6.34
C PHE A 150 5.11 11.23 -6.37
N LEU A 151 5.75 10.29 -5.66
CA LEU A 151 7.19 10.09 -5.68
C LEU A 151 7.49 8.59 -5.80
N PRO A 152 8.06 8.11 -6.92
CA PRO A 152 8.49 6.72 -7.05
C PRO A 152 9.65 6.46 -6.08
N MET A 153 9.54 5.41 -5.27
CA MET A 153 10.55 5.11 -4.26
C MET A 153 11.28 3.80 -4.50
N GLY A 154 10.64 2.83 -5.12
CA GLY A 154 11.25 1.53 -5.38
C GLY A 154 10.33 0.58 -6.12
N ASN A 155 10.89 -0.56 -6.47
CA ASN A 155 10.23 -1.60 -7.22
C ASN A 155 10.58 -2.95 -6.60
N THR A 156 9.60 -3.83 -6.43
CA THR A 156 9.78 -5.17 -5.84
C THR A 156 10.35 -6.18 -6.83
N GLY A 157 10.44 -5.83 -8.10
CA GLY A 157 10.80 -6.77 -9.16
C GLY A 157 9.66 -7.75 -9.45
N ASN A 158 10.04 -8.90 -9.98
CA ASN A 158 9.11 -9.95 -10.33
C ASN A 158 8.43 -10.55 -9.09
N GLN A 159 7.12 -10.68 -9.16
CA GLN A 159 6.33 -11.31 -8.10
C GLN A 159 5.87 -12.70 -8.53
N MET A 160 5.64 -13.59 -7.57
CA MET A 160 5.11 -14.94 -7.81
C MET A 160 3.59 -14.92 -7.95
N GLY A 161 3.04 -15.98 -8.51
CA GLY A 161 1.60 -16.17 -8.63
C GLY A 161 0.87 -16.26 -7.29
N GLY A 162 1.56 -16.75 -6.28
CA GLY A 162 1.09 -16.76 -4.90
C GLY A 162 1.16 -18.12 -4.22
N TRP A 163 0.69 -18.13 -2.98
CA TRP A 163 0.56 -19.27 -2.07
C TRP A 163 -0.88 -19.73 -2.02
N PHE A 164 -1.11 -21.02 -2.11
CA PHE A 164 -2.43 -21.63 -2.20
C PHE A 164 -2.59 -22.79 -1.21
N ASN A 165 -3.77 -22.96 -0.66
CA ASN A 165 -4.13 -24.09 0.19
C ASN A 165 -4.52 -25.35 -0.60
N LYS A 166 -4.73 -25.22 -1.91
CA LYS A 166 -5.01 -26.31 -2.84
C LYS A 166 -4.15 -26.20 -4.08
N GLU A 167 -4.04 -27.28 -4.85
CA GLU A 167 -3.38 -27.26 -6.15
C GLU A 167 -4.20 -26.44 -7.16
N ILE A 168 -3.47 -25.73 -8.02
CA ILE A 168 -3.98 -24.96 -9.14
C ILE A 168 -3.35 -25.51 -10.41
N ASN A 169 -4.11 -26.27 -11.18
CA ASN A 169 -3.66 -26.91 -12.41
C ASN A 169 -4.28 -26.27 -13.66
N THR A 170 -5.45 -25.65 -13.50
CA THR A 170 -6.21 -25.05 -14.60
C THR A 170 -6.82 -23.70 -14.15
N PRO A 171 -7.23 -22.84 -15.09
CA PRO A 171 -7.95 -21.62 -14.73
C PRO A 171 -9.26 -21.89 -13.97
N ASP A 172 -9.88 -23.05 -14.16
CA ASP A 172 -11.12 -23.43 -13.48
C ASP A 172 -10.93 -23.62 -11.97
N ASP A 173 -9.71 -23.89 -11.52
CA ASP A 173 -9.37 -24.04 -10.10
C ASP A 173 -9.46 -22.73 -9.31
N TYR A 174 -9.54 -21.59 -10.00
CA TYR A 174 -9.80 -20.29 -9.40
C TYR A 174 -11.27 -20.09 -9.02
N LYS A 175 -12.21 -20.84 -9.56
CA LYS A 175 -13.65 -20.68 -9.26
C LYS A 175 -13.93 -20.87 -7.78
N GLY A 176 -14.55 -19.86 -7.18
CA GLY A 176 -14.92 -19.84 -5.76
C GLY A 176 -13.76 -19.62 -4.79
N LEU A 177 -12.52 -19.47 -5.29
CA LEU A 177 -11.34 -19.21 -4.46
C LEU A 177 -11.41 -17.79 -3.88
N LYS A 178 -11.22 -17.63 -2.59
CA LYS A 178 -10.97 -16.33 -1.96
C LYS A 178 -9.47 -16.09 -1.92
N MET A 179 -9.01 -15.10 -2.65
CA MET A 179 -7.57 -14.86 -2.77
C MET A 179 -7.21 -13.41 -2.45
N ARG A 180 -6.26 -13.23 -1.53
CA ARG A 180 -5.65 -11.92 -1.39
C ARG A 180 -4.82 -11.63 -2.64
N MET A 181 -5.33 -10.74 -3.46
CA MET A 181 -4.63 -10.24 -4.64
C MET A 181 -5.11 -8.81 -4.93
N PRO A 182 -4.26 -7.80 -4.78
CA PRO A 182 -4.65 -6.40 -4.98
C PRO A 182 -4.62 -6.00 -6.46
N GLY A 183 -5.22 -4.85 -6.74
CA GLY A 183 -5.10 -4.15 -8.01
C GLY A 183 -5.66 -4.91 -9.20
N LEU A 184 -5.07 -4.66 -10.37
CA LEU A 184 -5.49 -5.26 -11.63
C LEU A 184 -5.35 -6.80 -11.64
N GLY A 185 -4.42 -7.36 -10.86
CA GLY A 185 -4.32 -8.80 -10.66
C GLY A 185 -5.58 -9.38 -10.01
N GLY A 186 -6.11 -8.71 -8.98
CA GLY A 186 -7.39 -9.06 -8.36
C GLY A 186 -8.55 -9.04 -9.37
N ARG A 187 -8.64 -7.99 -10.18
CA ARG A 187 -9.65 -7.91 -11.26
C ARG A 187 -9.49 -9.01 -12.31
N THR A 188 -8.26 -9.49 -12.53
CA THR A 188 -8.00 -10.61 -13.46
C THR A 188 -8.51 -11.92 -12.90
N ILE A 189 -8.18 -12.26 -11.65
CA ILE A 189 -8.65 -13.51 -11.04
C ILE A 189 -10.16 -13.53 -10.82
N GLU A 190 -10.78 -12.37 -10.63
CA GLU A 190 -12.24 -12.23 -10.57
C GLU A 190 -12.91 -12.71 -11.86
N LYS A 191 -12.30 -12.45 -13.04
CA LYS A 191 -12.78 -12.97 -14.33
C LYS A 191 -12.67 -14.49 -14.44
N LEU A 192 -11.80 -15.12 -13.64
CA LEU A 192 -11.69 -16.57 -13.53
C LEU A 192 -12.67 -17.17 -12.49
N GLY A 193 -13.47 -16.33 -11.83
CA GLY A 193 -14.47 -16.75 -10.84
C GLY A 193 -13.94 -16.81 -9.42
N ALA A 194 -12.77 -16.25 -9.12
CA ALA A 194 -12.27 -16.05 -7.76
C ALA A 194 -12.87 -14.78 -7.13
N THR A 195 -12.77 -14.67 -5.81
CA THR A 195 -13.12 -13.48 -5.04
C THR A 195 -11.83 -12.82 -4.55
N PRO A 196 -11.39 -11.70 -5.16
CA PRO A 196 -10.23 -10.98 -4.69
C PRO A 196 -10.51 -10.27 -3.35
N VAL A 197 -9.52 -10.28 -2.47
CA VAL A 197 -9.57 -9.62 -1.15
C VAL A 197 -8.36 -8.69 -1.02
N LEU A 198 -8.59 -7.44 -0.66
CA LEU A 198 -7.52 -6.48 -0.39
C LEU A 198 -7.15 -6.54 1.10
N LEU A 199 -5.90 -6.93 1.39
CA LEU A 199 -5.34 -6.95 2.74
C LEU A 199 -3.97 -6.26 2.74
N ALA A 200 -3.68 -5.52 3.80
CA ALA A 200 -2.34 -5.03 4.08
C ALA A 200 -1.40 -6.18 4.47
N GLY A 201 -0.09 -5.99 4.29
CA GLY A 201 0.90 -7.05 4.51
C GLY A 201 0.78 -7.79 5.85
N PRO A 202 0.70 -7.11 6.99
CA PRO A 202 0.59 -7.76 8.30
C PRO A 202 -0.64 -8.67 8.46
N ASP A 203 -1.70 -8.42 7.67
CA ASP A 203 -2.96 -9.15 7.78
C ASP A 203 -3.01 -10.42 6.92
N VAL A 204 -2.03 -10.61 6.00
CA VAL A 204 -2.05 -11.69 5.01
C VAL A 204 -1.87 -13.07 5.67
N LEU A 205 -0.82 -13.25 6.48
CA LEU A 205 -0.57 -14.53 7.15
C LEU A 205 -1.70 -14.92 8.12
N PRO A 206 -2.22 -14.02 8.97
CA PRO A 206 -3.39 -14.32 9.81
C PRO A 206 -4.62 -14.73 8.99
N ALA A 207 -4.89 -14.07 7.87
CA ALA A 207 -6.04 -14.39 7.01
C ALA A 207 -5.90 -15.77 6.34
N LEU A 208 -4.70 -16.13 5.87
CA LEU A 208 -4.42 -17.47 5.35
C LEU A 208 -4.54 -18.55 6.45
N THR A 209 -3.98 -18.27 7.64
CA THR A 209 -3.97 -19.22 8.75
C THR A 209 -5.39 -19.50 9.26
N SER A 210 -6.23 -18.48 9.32
CA SER A 210 -7.63 -18.61 9.76
C SER A 210 -8.57 -19.16 8.69
N GLY A 211 -8.13 -19.27 7.42
CA GLY A 211 -8.99 -19.63 6.29
C GLY A 211 -9.94 -18.50 5.86
N ALA A 212 -9.70 -17.27 6.28
CA ALA A 212 -10.44 -16.11 5.76
C ALA A 212 -10.18 -15.88 4.28
N VAL A 213 -8.98 -16.26 3.81
CA VAL A 213 -8.62 -16.41 2.40
C VAL A 213 -7.99 -17.78 2.16
N ASP A 214 -8.19 -18.33 0.96
CA ASP A 214 -7.68 -19.64 0.52
C ASP A 214 -6.29 -19.55 -0.12
N ALA A 215 -5.96 -18.33 -0.58
CA ALA A 215 -4.71 -18.05 -1.27
C ALA A 215 -4.28 -16.59 -1.08
N ALA A 216 -2.98 -16.33 -1.24
CA ALA A 216 -2.45 -14.98 -1.22
C ALA A 216 -1.24 -14.84 -2.15
N GLU A 217 -1.26 -13.81 -2.96
CA GLU A 217 -0.09 -13.28 -3.62
C GLU A 217 0.61 -12.30 -2.68
N TRP A 218 1.96 -12.27 -2.69
CA TRP A 218 2.71 -11.30 -1.92
C TRP A 218 3.80 -10.64 -2.75
N ILE A 219 5.01 -11.18 -2.83
CA ILE A 219 6.09 -10.57 -3.61
C ILE A 219 6.90 -11.65 -4.35
N CYS A 220 7.96 -12.14 -3.72
CA CYS A 220 8.92 -13.07 -4.29
C CYS A 220 9.38 -14.07 -3.23
N PRO A 221 10.06 -15.17 -3.60
CA PRO A 221 10.42 -16.24 -2.66
C PRO A 221 11.11 -15.75 -1.39
N ALA A 222 12.04 -14.81 -1.49
CA ALA A 222 12.78 -14.31 -0.34
C ALA A 222 11.89 -13.48 0.61
N ALA A 223 11.02 -12.60 0.05
CA ALA A 223 10.11 -11.78 0.84
C ALA A 223 8.98 -12.61 1.46
N ASP A 224 8.46 -13.57 0.70
CA ASP A 224 7.38 -14.46 1.11
C ASP A 224 7.83 -15.42 2.21
N LEU A 225 9.08 -15.89 2.13
CA LEU A 225 9.72 -16.69 3.19
C LEU A 225 9.79 -15.88 4.50
N GLY A 226 10.22 -14.62 4.40
CA GLY A 226 10.27 -13.68 5.54
C GLY A 226 8.89 -13.36 6.11
N ALA A 227 7.83 -13.37 5.28
CA ALA A 227 6.45 -13.20 5.71
C ALA A 227 5.83 -14.47 6.31
N GLY A 228 6.49 -15.62 6.18
CA GLY A 228 6.04 -16.88 6.78
C GLY A 228 4.85 -17.54 6.09
N LEU A 229 4.51 -17.15 4.87
CA LEU A 229 3.30 -17.62 4.16
C LEU A 229 3.27 -19.14 3.95
N TYR A 230 4.45 -19.77 3.82
CA TYR A 230 4.61 -21.21 3.72
C TYR A 230 4.08 -22.00 4.93
N GLN A 231 3.90 -21.34 6.08
CA GLN A 231 3.34 -21.95 7.29
C GLN A 231 1.83 -22.17 7.16
N ALA A 232 1.16 -21.32 6.37
CA ALA A 232 -0.29 -21.34 6.20
C ALA A 232 -0.75 -21.95 4.88
N ALA A 233 0.09 -21.95 3.82
CA ALA A 233 -0.25 -22.47 2.50
C ALA A 233 0.88 -23.35 1.96
N LYS A 234 0.52 -24.44 1.25
CA LYS A 234 1.46 -25.49 0.85
C LYS A 234 1.95 -25.41 -0.59
N TYR A 235 1.16 -24.76 -1.46
CA TYR A 235 1.44 -24.72 -2.89
C TYR A 235 1.86 -23.33 -3.29
N TYR A 236 3.02 -23.23 -3.93
CA TYR A 236 3.62 -21.97 -4.35
C TYR A 236 3.83 -21.96 -5.86
N TYR A 237 3.23 -21.00 -6.54
CA TYR A 237 3.18 -20.99 -7.99
C TYR A 237 3.90 -19.78 -8.60
N GLY A 238 4.61 -20.08 -9.69
CA GLY A 238 5.00 -19.18 -10.75
C GLY A 238 4.26 -19.54 -12.04
N PRO A 239 4.33 -18.73 -13.07
CA PRO A 239 4.96 -17.42 -13.16
C PRO A 239 4.23 -16.37 -12.35
N GLY A 240 4.91 -15.23 -12.14
CA GLY A 240 4.33 -14.10 -11.45
C GLY A 240 3.09 -13.56 -12.14
N SER A 241 2.01 -13.38 -11.40
CA SER A 241 0.73 -12.92 -11.91
C SER A 241 0.56 -11.42 -11.86
N VAL A 242 1.31 -10.74 -11.00
CA VAL A 242 1.16 -9.33 -10.73
C VAL A 242 2.53 -8.70 -10.68
N SER A 243 2.71 -7.68 -11.48
CA SER A 243 3.88 -6.85 -11.61
C SER A 243 5.14 -7.48 -12.22
N TYR A 244 5.51 -6.94 -13.34
CA TYR A 244 6.84 -6.93 -13.95
C TYR A 244 7.44 -8.26 -14.38
N THR A 245 6.67 -9.31 -14.63
CA THR A 245 7.19 -10.48 -15.29
C THR A 245 6.80 -10.54 -16.74
N HIS A 246 7.67 -10.08 -17.60
CA HIS A 246 7.87 -10.84 -18.80
C HIS A 246 8.74 -12.05 -18.45
N LEU A 247 8.15 -13.20 -18.27
CA LEU A 247 8.78 -14.41 -18.73
C LEU A 247 8.91 -14.25 -20.25
N ARG A 248 10.03 -13.71 -20.70
CA ARG A 248 10.56 -14.17 -21.95
C ARG A 248 10.91 -15.63 -21.70
N ALA A 249 10.09 -16.54 -22.19
CA ALA A 249 10.62 -17.81 -22.60
C ALA A 249 11.84 -17.46 -23.43
N HIS A 250 13.03 -17.88 -23.02
CA HIS A 250 14.15 -17.93 -23.91
C HIS A 250 13.66 -18.79 -25.07
N GLU A 251 13.39 -18.15 -26.20
CA GLU A 251 13.49 -18.83 -27.44
C GLU A 251 14.92 -19.32 -27.48
N THR A 252 15.09 -20.59 -27.16
CA THR A 252 16.29 -21.30 -27.52
C THR A 252 16.24 -21.36 -29.02
N ASP A 253 16.96 -20.43 -29.66
CA ASP A 253 17.33 -20.58 -31.06
C ASP A 253 18.04 -21.92 -31.19
N SER A 254 17.33 -22.87 -31.75
CA SER A 254 17.86 -24.15 -32.24
C SER A 254 18.48 -23.94 -33.62
#